data_ac604e683d6eb3d58c58d62585a05fc0
#
_entry.id   ac604e683d6eb3d58c58d62585a05fc0
#
_cell.length_a   1.000
_cell.length_b   1.000
_cell.length_c   1.000
_cell.angle_alpha   90.00
_cell.angle_beta   90.00
_cell.angle_gamma   90.00
#
_symmetry.space_group_name_H-M   'P 1'
#
loop_
_entity.id
_entity.type
_entity.pdbx_description
1 polymer ?
#
loop_
_entity_poly.entity_id
_entity_poly.type
_entity_poly.pdbx_seq_one_letter_code
_entity_poly.pdbx_strand_id
1 'polypeptide(L)'
;YSLFICIYAKIYVNLFWRLRILNKLVLIDGNSLSFRAFYALPLLSNHAGIHTNAVYGFAMLLEKIIKEEKPNHFLVAFDAGKTTFRHSKYSEYKGGRQKTPPELSEQFPYIRQLLDAYHIKRYELDNYEADDIIGTLSRQADEEDFETIIITGDRDLTQLATDNVTIYYTKKGVTDVDHYTPKFIAEKYNGLVPKQIIDMKGLMGDTSDNIPGVAGVGEKTAIKLLNQFESVEGVYEHIKEVTAKKLKEKLINSKDDALMSKDLATINVHSPIEVSLEDTKLNLQDDTTEKIELFKKLEFKQLLADIDTSS
;
A
#
# COMPACT_ATOMS: atom_id res chain seq x y z
N TYR A 1 -52.62 6.30 -9.03
CA TYR A 1 -51.71 7.22 -8.30
C TYR A 1 -50.53 6.51 -7.63
N SER A 2 -50.71 5.29 -7.08
CA SER A 2 -49.68 4.53 -6.38
C SER A 2 -48.53 4.04 -7.31
N LEU A 3 -48.83 3.69 -8.55
CA LEU A 3 -47.81 3.17 -9.50
C LEU A 3 -46.87 4.27 -10.01
N PHE A 4 -47.36 5.50 -10.17
CA PHE A 4 -46.56 6.67 -10.56
C PHE A 4 -45.58 7.09 -9.48
N ILE A 5 -45.96 7.04 -8.21
CA ILE A 5 -45.09 7.36 -7.07
C ILE A 5 -43.96 6.34 -6.96
N CYS A 6 -44.22 5.04 -7.19
CA CYS A 6 -43.20 3.99 -7.16
C CYS A 6 -42.19 4.10 -8.32
N ILE A 7 -42.64 4.52 -9.51
CA ILE A 7 -41.78 4.73 -10.67
C ILE A 7 -40.90 5.98 -10.47
N TYR A 8 -41.48 7.08 -9.97
CA TYR A 8 -40.72 8.30 -9.63
C TYR A 8 -39.72 8.05 -8.51
N ALA A 9 -40.10 7.32 -7.46
CA ALA A 9 -39.17 6.95 -6.39
C ALA A 9 -37.99 6.09 -6.90
N LYS A 10 -38.28 5.09 -7.78
CA LYS A 10 -37.19 4.29 -8.39
C LYS A 10 -36.31 5.10 -9.35
N ILE A 11 -36.87 6.04 -10.11
CA ILE A 11 -36.07 6.93 -10.97
C ILE A 11 -35.27 7.91 -10.14
N TYR A 12 -35.82 8.48 -9.06
CA TYR A 12 -35.12 9.37 -8.16
C TYR A 12 -34.00 8.64 -7.38
N VAL A 13 -34.26 7.44 -6.89
CA VAL A 13 -33.26 6.59 -6.24
C VAL A 13 -32.15 6.22 -7.22
N ASN A 14 -32.47 5.80 -8.45
CA ASN A 14 -31.48 5.51 -9.49
C ASN A 14 -30.72 6.76 -9.95
N LEU A 15 -31.38 7.92 -10.03
CA LEU A 15 -30.72 9.18 -10.38
C LEU A 15 -29.84 9.68 -9.23
N PHE A 16 -30.28 9.51 -8.00
CA PHE A 16 -29.50 9.83 -6.78
C PHE A 16 -28.26 8.92 -6.66
N TRP A 17 -28.38 7.61 -7.00
CA TRP A 17 -27.25 6.69 -7.09
C TRP A 17 -26.31 7.01 -8.26
N ARG A 18 -26.85 7.53 -9.38
CA ARG A 18 -26.02 7.96 -10.53
C ARG A 18 -25.35 9.32 -10.36
N LEU A 19 -25.87 10.16 -9.47
CA LEU A 19 -25.29 11.47 -9.11
C LEU A 19 -24.39 11.41 -7.87
N ARG A 20 -24.25 10.26 -7.23
CA ARG A 20 -23.21 10.06 -6.22
C ARG A 20 -21.87 10.16 -6.95
N ILE A 21 -21.21 11.31 -6.82
CA ILE A 21 -19.79 11.42 -7.19
C ILE A 21 -19.12 10.32 -6.37
N LEU A 22 -18.75 9.23 -7.03
CA LEU A 22 -18.07 8.13 -6.35
C LEU A 22 -16.74 8.69 -5.84
N ASN A 23 -16.59 8.79 -4.53
CA ASN A 23 -15.33 9.21 -3.96
C ASN A 23 -14.28 8.16 -4.28
N LYS A 24 -13.21 8.60 -4.95
CA LYS A 24 -12.08 7.74 -5.30
C LYS A 24 -10.85 8.23 -4.57
N LEU A 25 -10.34 7.39 -3.67
CA LEU A 25 -9.15 7.66 -2.87
C LEU A 25 -7.95 6.88 -3.43
N VAL A 26 -6.84 7.58 -3.63
CA VAL A 26 -5.55 6.96 -3.89
C VAL A 26 -4.67 7.11 -2.66
N LEU A 27 -4.11 6.00 -2.19
CA LEU A 27 -3.13 5.92 -1.11
C LEU A 27 -1.83 5.35 -1.66
N ILE A 28 -0.73 6.04 -1.44
CA ILE A 28 0.61 5.60 -1.85
C ILE A 28 1.49 5.34 -0.64
N ASP A 29 2.17 4.18 -0.65
CA ASP A 29 3.31 3.90 0.19
C ASP A 29 4.54 4.66 -0.34
N GLY A 30 4.80 5.83 0.24
CA GLY A 30 5.79 6.77 -0.25
C GLY A 30 7.23 6.25 -0.18
N ASN A 31 7.58 5.52 0.88
CA ASN A 31 8.90 4.92 1.00
C ASN A 31 9.11 3.83 -0.06
N SER A 32 8.17 2.89 -0.16
CA SER A 32 8.25 1.79 -1.11
C SER A 32 8.36 2.29 -2.56
N LEU A 33 7.51 3.26 -2.95
CA LEU A 33 7.52 3.81 -4.31
C LEU A 33 8.76 4.65 -4.60
N SER A 34 9.32 5.34 -3.60
CA SER A 34 10.60 6.06 -3.73
C SER A 34 11.76 5.12 -4.05
N PHE A 35 11.84 3.98 -3.33
CA PHE A 35 12.81 2.92 -3.63
C PHE A 35 12.58 2.33 -5.02
N ARG A 36 11.34 2.04 -5.38
CA ARG A 36 10.99 1.52 -6.73
C ARG A 36 11.42 2.48 -7.83
N ALA A 37 11.10 3.76 -7.69
CA ALA A 37 11.49 4.79 -8.65
C ALA A 37 13.03 4.92 -8.77
N PHE A 38 13.74 4.87 -7.65
CA PHE A 38 15.20 4.95 -7.60
C PHE A 38 15.86 3.82 -8.39
N TYR A 39 15.42 2.57 -8.20
CA TYR A 39 15.99 1.42 -8.88
C TYR A 39 15.43 1.16 -10.28
N ALA A 40 14.35 1.82 -10.66
CA ALA A 40 13.75 1.67 -11.99
C ALA A 40 14.47 2.45 -13.09
N LEU A 41 15.15 3.53 -12.71
CA LEU A 41 15.82 4.44 -13.63
C LEU A 41 17.32 4.45 -13.36
N PRO A 42 18.16 4.71 -14.36
CA PRO A 42 19.58 4.97 -14.14
C PRO A 42 19.76 6.12 -13.14
N LEU A 43 20.87 6.13 -12.44
CA LEU A 43 21.21 7.23 -11.57
C LEU A 43 21.42 8.50 -12.41
N LEU A 44 20.51 9.45 -12.26
CA LEU A 44 20.50 10.73 -12.96
C LEU A 44 20.78 11.85 -11.95
N SER A 45 21.45 12.89 -12.42
CA SER A 45 21.66 14.12 -11.66
C SER A 45 21.49 15.34 -12.56
N ASN A 46 21.10 16.47 -11.97
CA ASN A 46 21.08 17.76 -12.63
C ASN A 46 22.49 18.39 -12.67
N HIS A 47 22.65 19.54 -13.32
CA HIS A 47 23.95 20.24 -13.41
C HIS A 47 24.47 20.72 -12.03
N ALA A 48 23.60 20.86 -11.03
CA ALA A 48 24.00 21.19 -9.66
C ALA A 48 24.48 19.96 -8.86
N GLY A 49 24.48 18.75 -9.47
CA GLY A 49 24.91 17.51 -8.83
C GLY A 49 23.86 16.84 -7.97
N ILE A 50 22.61 17.32 -7.98
CA ILE A 50 21.48 16.72 -7.22
C ILE A 50 21.03 15.47 -7.98
N HIS A 51 20.95 14.31 -7.29
CA HIS A 51 20.38 13.11 -7.88
C HIS A 51 18.86 13.25 -8.02
N THR A 52 18.30 12.84 -9.16
CA THR A 52 16.93 13.20 -9.55
C THR A 52 16.10 12.03 -10.05
N ASN A 53 16.68 10.84 -10.24
CA ASN A 53 15.99 9.69 -10.83
C ASN A 53 14.76 9.24 -10.03
N ALA A 54 14.83 9.20 -8.71
CA ALA A 54 13.70 8.80 -7.87
C ALA A 54 12.57 9.85 -7.91
N VAL A 55 12.91 11.14 -7.84
CA VAL A 55 11.92 12.24 -7.94
C VAL A 55 11.23 12.22 -9.31
N TYR A 56 12.01 12.02 -10.38
CA TYR A 56 11.46 11.94 -11.74
C TYR A 56 10.50 10.74 -11.90
N GLY A 57 10.92 9.55 -11.45
CA GLY A 57 10.06 8.37 -11.50
C GLY A 57 8.80 8.51 -10.67
N PHE A 58 8.89 9.17 -9.51
CA PHE A 58 7.74 9.46 -8.67
C PHE A 58 6.79 10.45 -9.35
N ALA A 59 7.31 11.51 -9.98
CA ALA A 59 6.51 12.48 -10.74
C ALA A 59 5.76 11.81 -11.90
N MET A 60 6.44 10.96 -12.68
CA MET A 60 5.80 10.18 -13.75
C MET A 60 4.66 9.30 -13.23
N LEU A 61 4.84 8.67 -12.07
CA LEU A 61 3.80 7.88 -11.43
C LEU A 61 2.59 8.73 -11.07
N LEU A 62 2.80 9.90 -10.44
CA LEU A 62 1.72 10.82 -10.06
C LEU A 62 0.92 11.27 -11.27
N GLU A 63 1.59 11.73 -12.33
CA GLU A 63 0.93 12.15 -13.58
C GLU A 63 0.08 11.02 -14.17
N LYS A 64 0.62 9.81 -14.23
CA LYS A 64 -0.10 8.65 -14.74
C LYS A 64 -1.36 8.38 -13.92
N ILE A 65 -1.24 8.32 -12.59
CA ILE A 65 -2.36 8.01 -11.69
C ILE A 65 -3.44 9.08 -11.78
N ILE A 66 -3.07 10.36 -11.72
CA ILE A 66 -4.03 11.46 -11.82
C ILE A 66 -4.80 11.40 -13.14
N LYS A 67 -4.10 11.11 -14.24
CA LYS A 67 -4.70 11.05 -15.57
C LYS A 67 -5.61 9.82 -15.76
N GLU A 68 -5.17 8.65 -15.32
CA GLU A 68 -5.88 7.38 -15.56
C GLU A 68 -6.99 7.15 -14.55
N GLU A 69 -6.72 7.39 -13.27
CA GLU A 69 -7.65 7.06 -12.18
C GLU A 69 -8.58 8.22 -11.81
N LYS A 70 -8.17 9.46 -12.10
CA LYS A 70 -8.94 10.70 -11.81
C LYS A 70 -9.47 10.73 -10.37
N PRO A 71 -8.59 10.54 -9.37
CA PRO A 71 -9.01 10.53 -7.98
C PRO A 71 -9.47 11.91 -7.54
N ASN A 72 -10.41 11.97 -6.60
CA ASN A 72 -10.80 13.19 -5.91
C ASN A 72 -10.31 13.25 -4.45
N HIS A 73 -9.62 12.18 -4.02
CA HIS A 73 -8.92 12.09 -2.75
C HIS A 73 -7.55 11.44 -2.97
N PHE A 74 -6.51 11.96 -2.32
CA PHE A 74 -5.15 11.47 -2.51
C PHE A 74 -4.31 11.69 -1.25
N LEU A 75 -3.57 10.68 -0.80
CA LEU A 75 -2.60 10.81 0.27
C LEU A 75 -1.40 9.90 0.01
N VAL A 76 -0.22 10.41 0.33
CA VAL A 76 1.03 9.64 0.35
C VAL A 76 1.50 9.50 1.79
N ALA A 77 1.59 8.28 2.28
CA ALA A 77 2.08 7.95 3.60
C ALA A 77 3.57 7.66 3.58
N PHE A 78 4.27 8.14 4.60
CA PHE A 78 5.70 7.86 4.83
C PHE A 78 5.91 7.26 6.21
N ASP A 79 7.01 6.51 6.36
CA ASP A 79 7.50 6.11 7.67
C ASP A 79 8.14 7.32 8.36
N ALA A 80 7.75 7.60 9.61
CA ALA A 80 8.27 8.71 10.39
C ALA A 80 9.69 8.44 10.93
N GLY A 81 10.04 7.17 11.12
CA GLY A 81 11.32 6.77 11.70
C GLY A 81 11.64 5.30 11.49
N LYS A 82 12.69 4.85 12.15
CA LYS A 82 13.15 3.44 12.04
C LYS A 82 12.50 2.52 13.04
N THR A 83 12.06 3.05 14.18
CA THR A 83 11.52 2.26 15.30
C THR A 83 10.02 2.43 15.39
N THR A 84 9.31 1.33 15.44
CA THR A 84 7.85 1.29 15.56
C THR A 84 7.43 0.36 16.71
N PHE A 85 6.14 0.32 17.03
CA PHE A 85 5.60 -0.58 18.05
C PHE A 85 5.93 -2.07 17.77
N ARG A 86 6.21 -2.45 16.51
CA ARG A 86 6.63 -3.82 16.18
C ARG A 86 8.01 -4.14 16.73
N HIS A 87 8.91 -3.18 16.80
CA HIS A 87 10.24 -3.38 17.41
C HIS A 87 10.18 -3.61 18.92
N SER A 88 9.16 -3.08 19.63
CA SER A 88 8.94 -3.39 21.04
C SER A 88 8.47 -4.83 21.27
N LYS A 89 7.80 -5.43 20.28
CA LYS A 89 7.39 -6.84 20.29
C LYS A 89 8.50 -7.79 19.86
N TYR A 90 9.29 -7.38 18.89
CA TYR A 90 10.40 -8.14 18.32
C TYR A 90 11.52 -7.21 17.88
N SER A 91 12.58 -7.15 18.66
CA SER A 91 13.70 -6.20 18.45
C SER A 91 14.42 -6.40 17.11
N GLU A 92 14.44 -7.62 16.60
CA GLU A 92 15.07 -7.99 15.33
C GLU A 92 14.19 -7.71 14.10
N TYR A 93 12.98 -7.19 14.29
CA TYR A 93 12.09 -6.82 13.20
C TYR A 93 12.80 -5.85 12.23
N LYS A 94 12.79 -6.19 10.94
CA LYS A 94 13.49 -5.45 9.88
C LYS A 94 14.99 -5.26 10.11
N GLY A 95 15.61 -6.02 11.02
CA GLY A 95 17.00 -5.86 11.42
C GLY A 95 18.02 -6.13 10.32
N GLY A 96 17.67 -6.91 9.30
CA GLY A 96 18.52 -7.22 8.14
C GLY A 96 18.42 -6.23 6.98
N ARG A 97 17.59 -5.20 7.05
CA ARG A 97 17.42 -4.25 5.96
C ARG A 97 18.68 -3.42 5.72
N GLN A 98 19.09 -3.30 4.46
CA GLN A 98 20.19 -2.45 4.06
C GLN A 98 19.88 -0.96 4.32
N LYS A 99 20.92 -0.18 4.56
CA LYS A 99 20.77 1.28 4.68
C LYS A 99 20.30 1.87 3.35
N THR A 100 19.44 2.88 3.43
CA THR A 100 19.05 3.66 2.27
C THR A 100 20.27 4.27 1.59
N PRO A 101 20.44 4.10 0.25
CA PRO A 101 21.53 4.74 -0.48
C PRO A 101 21.54 6.26 -0.23
N PRO A 102 22.73 6.88 -0.04
CA PRO A 102 22.82 8.33 0.12
C PRO A 102 22.14 9.10 -1.00
N GLU A 103 22.28 8.63 -2.24
CA GLU A 103 21.74 9.23 -3.44
C GLU A 103 20.20 9.18 -3.48
N LEU A 104 19.58 8.22 -2.80
CA LEU A 104 18.13 8.21 -2.58
C LEU A 104 17.75 9.07 -1.40
N SER A 105 18.52 9.02 -0.30
CA SER A 105 18.23 9.78 0.91
C SER A 105 18.14 11.29 0.63
N GLU A 106 19.01 11.83 -0.22
CA GLU A 106 18.97 13.25 -0.62
C GLU A 106 17.76 13.62 -1.47
N GLN A 107 17.08 12.64 -2.10
CA GLN A 107 15.91 12.88 -2.95
C GLN A 107 14.59 12.93 -2.17
N PHE A 108 14.51 12.38 -0.96
CA PHE A 108 13.27 12.41 -0.16
C PHE A 108 12.71 13.83 0.08
N PRO A 109 13.53 14.83 0.42
CA PRO A 109 13.03 16.21 0.52
C PRO A 109 12.39 16.74 -0.77
N TYR A 110 12.96 16.39 -1.92
CA TYR A 110 12.42 16.78 -3.23
C TYR A 110 11.13 16.02 -3.58
N ILE A 111 11.01 14.76 -3.19
CA ILE A 111 9.74 14.00 -3.32
C ILE A 111 8.65 14.66 -2.48
N ARG A 112 8.96 15.12 -1.26
CA ARG A 112 8.00 15.88 -0.43
C ARG A 112 7.62 17.21 -1.09
N GLN A 113 8.58 17.97 -1.61
CA GLN A 113 8.31 19.20 -2.37
C GLN A 113 7.46 18.94 -3.62
N LEU A 114 7.68 17.80 -4.30
CA LEU A 114 6.86 17.37 -5.43
C LEU A 114 5.40 17.20 -5.02
N LEU A 115 5.14 16.50 -3.91
CA LEU A 115 3.79 16.28 -3.41
C LEU A 115 3.12 17.59 -3.01
N ASP A 116 3.86 18.50 -2.36
CA ASP A 116 3.37 19.82 -2.00
C ASP A 116 2.99 20.63 -3.27
N ALA A 117 3.82 20.58 -4.33
CA ALA A 117 3.56 21.23 -5.61
C ALA A 117 2.36 20.64 -6.39
N TYR A 118 1.98 19.39 -6.11
CA TYR A 118 0.75 18.76 -6.63
C TYR A 118 -0.45 18.94 -5.71
N HIS A 119 -0.30 19.63 -4.59
CA HIS A 119 -1.31 19.76 -3.53
C HIS A 119 -1.82 18.41 -3.01
N ILE A 120 -0.95 17.38 -3.04
CA ILE A 120 -1.23 16.04 -2.54
C ILE A 120 -0.87 15.98 -1.06
N LYS A 121 -1.83 15.54 -0.24
CA LYS A 121 -1.60 15.35 1.19
C LYS A 121 -0.52 14.28 1.42
N ARG A 122 0.47 14.60 2.24
CA ARG A 122 1.45 13.66 2.77
C ARG A 122 1.29 13.55 4.28
N TYR A 123 1.55 12.37 4.82
CA TYR A 123 1.37 12.10 6.25
C TYR A 123 2.36 11.05 6.75
N GLU A 124 2.81 11.24 7.96
CA GLU A 124 3.64 10.31 8.72
C GLU A 124 3.20 10.32 10.18
N LEU A 125 3.39 9.23 10.90
CA LEU A 125 2.96 9.09 12.29
C LEU A 125 4.05 8.37 13.09
N ASP A 126 4.55 9.01 14.12
CA ASP A 126 5.56 8.42 15.01
C ASP A 126 5.09 7.09 15.59
N ASN A 127 6.02 6.14 15.70
CA ASN A 127 5.78 4.79 16.19
C ASN A 127 4.95 3.86 15.27
N TYR A 128 4.48 4.34 14.12
CA TYR A 128 3.72 3.60 13.12
C TYR A 128 4.42 3.60 11.76
N GLU A 129 4.08 2.62 10.95
CA GLU A 129 4.56 2.53 9.57
C GLU A 129 3.56 3.16 8.59
N ALA A 130 4.03 3.49 7.40
CA ALA A 130 3.15 3.94 6.30
C ALA A 130 1.99 2.98 6.06
N ASP A 131 2.25 1.67 6.17
CA ASP A 131 1.25 0.61 6.01
C ASP A 131 0.09 0.73 7.01
N ASP A 132 0.38 1.12 8.26
CA ASP A 132 -0.63 1.29 9.31
C ASP A 132 -1.49 2.53 9.04
N ILE A 133 -0.91 3.60 8.53
CA ILE A 133 -1.63 4.80 8.08
C ILE A 133 -2.56 4.45 6.93
N ILE A 134 -2.03 3.77 5.90
CA ILE A 134 -2.77 3.32 4.72
C ILE A 134 -3.90 2.38 5.13
N GLY A 135 -3.62 1.40 5.99
CA GLY A 135 -4.61 0.45 6.47
C GLY A 135 -5.76 1.12 7.21
N THR A 136 -5.46 2.12 8.04
CA THR A 136 -6.47 2.85 8.80
C THR A 136 -7.35 3.71 7.90
N LEU A 137 -6.75 4.47 6.97
CA LEU A 137 -7.50 5.30 6.02
C LEU A 137 -8.31 4.45 5.03
N SER A 138 -7.76 3.33 4.53
CA SER A 138 -8.49 2.47 3.61
C SER A 138 -9.71 1.82 4.27
N ARG A 139 -9.60 1.43 5.55
CA ARG A 139 -10.76 0.94 6.32
C ARG A 139 -11.84 2.01 6.47
N GLN A 140 -11.45 3.24 6.86
CA GLN A 140 -12.39 4.35 6.98
C GLN A 140 -13.07 4.66 5.64
N ALA A 141 -12.32 4.66 4.56
CA ALA A 141 -12.83 4.89 3.21
C ALA A 141 -13.80 3.78 2.75
N ASP A 142 -13.49 2.53 3.06
CA ASP A 142 -14.35 1.38 2.76
C ASP A 142 -15.69 1.46 3.52
N GLU A 143 -15.66 1.88 4.77
CA GLU A 143 -16.87 2.12 5.59
C GLU A 143 -17.75 3.26 5.03
N GLU A 144 -17.18 4.19 4.28
CA GLU A 144 -17.88 5.30 3.62
C GLU A 144 -18.16 5.04 2.12
N ASP A 145 -18.02 3.79 1.66
CA ASP A 145 -18.23 3.36 0.27
C ASP A 145 -17.34 4.09 -0.76
N PHE A 146 -16.11 4.46 -0.40
CA PHE A 146 -15.13 4.98 -1.35
C PHE A 146 -14.59 3.85 -2.22
N GLU A 147 -14.32 4.13 -3.48
CA GLU A 147 -13.39 3.33 -4.28
C GLU A 147 -11.96 3.71 -3.86
N THR A 148 -11.18 2.74 -3.37
CA THR A 148 -9.83 2.99 -2.88
C THR A 148 -8.81 2.20 -3.68
N ILE A 149 -7.74 2.88 -4.11
CA ILE A 149 -6.58 2.30 -4.78
C ILE A 149 -5.38 2.51 -3.86
N ILE A 150 -4.70 1.43 -3.49
CA ILE A 150 -3.45 1.45 -2.75
C ILE A 150 -2.31 1.09 -3.69
N ILE A 151 -1.30 1.95 -3.80
CA ILE A 151 -0.15 1.73 -4.68
C ILE A 151 1.08 1.49 -3.83
N THR A 152 1.69 0.32 -4.00
CA THR A 152 2.82 -0.13 -3.18
C THR A 152 3.70 -1.13 -3.94
N GLY A 153 4.94 -1.26 -3.52
CA GLY A 153 5.83 -2.36 -3.88
C GLY A 153 5.91 -3.46 -2.82
N ASP A 154 5.07 -3.38 -1.78
CA ASP A 154 5.01 -4.35 -0.69
C ASP A 154 3.75 -5.22 -0.78
N ARG A 155 3.94 -6.55 -0.81
CA ARG A 155 2.82 -7.51 -0.89
C ARG A 155 2.03 -7.60 0.41
N ASP A 156 2.56 -7.15 1.53
CA ASP A 156 1.86 -7.22 2.81
C ASP A 156 0.58 -6.38 2.80
N LEU A 157 0.58 -5.27 2.05
CA LEU A 157 -0.61 -4.44 1.85
C LEU A 157 -1.76 -5.16 1.11
N THR A 158 -1.50 -6.30 0.45
CA THR A 158 -2.56 -7.08 -0.21
C THR A 158 -3.58 -7.66 0.77
N GLN A 159 -3.24 -7.76 2.06
CA GLN A 159 -4.18 -8.12 3.13
C GLN A 159 -5.36 -7.14 3.26
N LEU A 160 -5.21 -5.91 2.75
CA LEU A 160 -6.21 -4.85 2.83
C LEU A 160 -7.27 -4.90 1.71
N ALA A 161 -7.12 -5.79 0.72
CA ALA A 161 -8.06 -5.88 -0.41
C ALA A 161 -9.47 -6.21 0.05
N THR A 162 -10.44 -5.46 -0.46
CA THR A 162 -11.89 -5.67 -0.31
C THR A 162 -12.57 -5.46 -1.66
N ASP A 163 -13.88 -5.54 -1.72
CA ASP A 163 -14.63 -5.23 -2.95
C ASP A 163 -14.44 -3.77 -3.39
N ASN A 164 -14.16 -2.85 -2.46
CA ASN A 164 -13.94 -1.43 -2.72
C ASN A 164 -12.45 -1.02 -2.69
N VAL A 165 -11.56 -1.87 -2.17
CA VAL A 165 -10.13 -1.59 -2.02
C VAL A 165 -9.32 -2.52 -2.90
N THR A 166 -8.62 -1.95 -3.90
CA THR A 166 -7.72 -2.66 -4.80
C THR A 166 -6.27 -2.24 -4.56
N ILE A 167 -5.36 -3.19 -4.49
CA ILE A 167 -3.93 -2.91 -4.35
C ILE A 167 -3.26 -3.00 -5.72
N TYR A 168 -2.65 -1.89 -6.14
CA TYR A 168 -1.78 -1.82 -7.31
C TYR A 168 -0.36 -2.12 -6.86
N TYR A 169 0.03 -3.38 -7.01
CA TYR A 169 1.36 -3.85 -6.65
C TYR A 169 2.33 -3.63 -7.81
N THR A 170 3.37 -2.81 -7.59
CA THR A 170 4.39 -2.53 -8.60
C THR A 170 5.36 -3.71 -8.76
N LYS A 171 5.52 -4.22 -10.00
CA LYS A 171 6.42 -5.34 -10.34
C LYS A 171 7.80 -4.86 -10.75
N LYS A 172 7.85 -4.14 -11.86
CA LYS A 172 9.08 -3.53 -12.41
C LYS A 172 8.86 -2.04 -12.57
N GLY A 173 9.75 -1.26 -11.98
CA GLY A 173 9.57 0.18 -11.98
C GLY A 173 8.35 0.60 -11.16
N VAL A 174 7.73 1.70 -11.58
CA VAL A 174 6.58 2.30 -10.88
C VAL A 174 5.27 2.22 -11.68
N THR A 175 5.32 1.81 -12.95
CA THR A 175 4.19 1.86 -13.88
C THR A 175 3.64 0.49 -14.28
N ASP A 176 4.42 -0.60 -14.10
CA ASP A 176 3.95 -1.97 -14.35
C ASP A 176 3.40 -2.55 -13.05
N VAL A 177 2.08 -2.72 -12.98
CA VAL A 177 1.36 -3.10 -11.77
C VAL A 177 0.50 -4.36 -11.97
N ASP A 178 0.40 -5.18 -10.90
CA ASP A 178 -0.65 -6.18 -10.76
C ASP A 178 -1.76 -5.63 -9.86
N HIS A 179 -3.00 -5.86 -10.23
CA HIS A 179 -4.16 -5.46 -9.45
C HIS A 179 -4.59 -6.61 -8.52
N TYR A 180 -4.36 -6.45 -7.24
CA TYR A 180 -4.77 -7.40 -6.22
C TYR A 180 -6.15 -7.05 -5.71
N THR A 181 -7.11 -7.87 -6.12
CA THR A 181 -8.49 -7.91 -5.61
C THR A 181 -8.69 -9.18 -4.79
N PRO A 182 -9.76 -9.33 -4.00
CA PRO A 182 -10.07 -10.60 -3.35
C PRO A 182 -10.12 -11.79 -4.31
N LYS A 183 -10.65 -11.60 -5.51
CA LYS A 183 -10.69 -12.61 -6.57
C LYS A 183 -9.29 -13.00 -7.04
N PHE A 184 -8.44 -12.02 -7.35
CA PHE A 184 -7.07 -12.28 -7.79
C PHE A 184 -6.25 -12.99 -6.70
N ILE A 185 -6.43 -12.62 -5.43
CA ILE A 185 -5.78 -13.28 -4.29
C ILE A 185 -6.21 -14.73 -4.18
N ALA A 186 -7.52 -15.02 -4.31
CA ALA A 186 -8.04 -16.39 -4.29
C ALA A 186 -7.47 -17.23 -5.46
N GLU A 187 -7.36 -16.69 -6.65
CA GLU A 187 -6.76 -17.35 -7.80
C GLU A 187 -5.26 -17.61 -7.60
N LYS A 188 -4.52 -16.61 -7.10
CA LYS A 188 -3.08 -16.69 -6.90
C LYS A 188 -2.69 -17.63 -5.77
N TYR A 189 -3.41 -17.62 -4.67
CA TYR A 189 -3.11 -18.35 -3.44
C TYR A 189 -4.11 -19.49 -3.16
N ASN A 190 -4.62 -20.09 -4.23
CA ASN A 190 -5.43 -21.30 -4.20
C ASN A 190 -6.60 -21.25 -3.19
N GLY A 191 -7.40 -20.18 -3.26
CA GLY A 191 -8.62 -20.02 -2.47
C GLY A 191 -8.48 -19.17 -1.20
N LEU A 192 -7.28 -18.68 -0.87
CA LEU A 192 -7.11 -17.81 0.29
C LEU A 192 -7.85 -16.48 0.09
N VAL A 193 -8.36 -15.93 1.17
CA VAL A 193 -8.92 -14.57 1.21
C VAL A 193 -7.86 -13.56 1.68
N PRO A 194 -8.03 -12.24 1.43
CA PRO A 194 -7.03 -11.22 1.76
C PRO A 194 -6.51 -11.27 3.19
N LYS A 195 -7.40 -11.43 4.16
CA LYS A 195 -7.01 -11.53 5.60
C LYS A 195 -6.07 -12.70 5.90
N GLN A 196 -6.10 -13.76 5.12
CA GLN A 196 -5.22 -14.92 5.33
C GLN A 196 -3.78 -14.70 4.85
N ILE A 197 -3.46 -13.57 4.21
CA ILE A 197 -2.08 -13.19 3.90
C ILE A 197 -1.26 -13.06 5.18
N ILE A 198 -1.84 -12.55 6.27
CA ILE A 198 -1.15 -12.48 7.57
C ILE A 198 -0.88 -13.87 8.16
N ASP A 199 -1.83 -14.79 8.02
CA ASP A 199 -1.67 -16.18 8.47
C ASP A 199 -0.60 -16.91 7.65
N MET A 200 -0.59 -16.69 6.34
CA MET A 200 0.44 -17.23 5.45
C MET A 200 1.85 -16.76 5.88
N LYS A 201 2.01 -15.46 6.17
CA LYS A 201 3.26 -14.89 6.72
C LYS A 201 3.59 -15.44 8.11
N GLY A 202 2.59 -15.66 8.95
CA GLY A 202 2.76 -16.29 10.27
C GLY A 202 3.37 -17.69 10.16
N LEU A 203 2.98 -18.47 9.16
CA LEU A 203 3.47 -19.83 8.96
C LEU A 203 4.81 -19.87 8.20
N MET A 204 4.94 -19.13 7.11
CA MET A 204 6.15 -19.18 6.27
C MET A 204 7.24 -18.20 6.67
N GLY A 205 6.92 -17.19 7.48
CA GLY A 205 7.80 -16.07 7.79
C GLY A 205 8.00 -15.11 6.61
N ASP A 206 8.86 -14.13 6.83
CA ASP A 206 9.31 -13.19 5.81
C ASP A 206 10.76 -12.78 6.06
N THR A 207 11.65 -13.18 5.17
CA THR A 207 13.09 -12.87 5.30
C THR A 207 13.39 -11.38 5.10
N SER A 208 12.58 -10.67 4.31
CA SER A 208 12.78 -9.24 4.05
C SER A 208 12.54 -8.38 5.30
N ASP A 209 11.63 -8.82 6.15
CA ASP A 209 11.28 -8.16 7.41
C ASP A 209 11.84 -8.88 8.64
N ASN A 210 12.67 -9.92 8.40
CA ASN A 210 13.25 -10.74 9.45
C ASN A 210 12.18 -11.38 10.37
N ILE A 211 11.05 -11.77 9.78
CA ILE A 211 9.96 -12.45 10.47
C ILE A 211 10.20 -13.96 10.38
N PRO A 212 10.31 -14.68 11.52
CA PRO A 212 10.80 -16.06 11.52
C PRO A 212 9.82 -17.07 10.92
N GLY A 213 8.51 -16.98 11.20
CA GLY A 213 7.55 -18.01 10.85
C GLY A 213 7.88 -19.35 11.48
N VAL A 214 7.49 -20.43 10.80
CA VAL A 214 7.84 -21.82 11.14
C VAL A 214 8.98 -22.29 10.23
N ALA A 215 10.12 -22.61 10.81
CA ALA A 215 11.28 -23.04 10.05
C ALA A 215 10.98 -24.22 9.13
N GLY A 216 11.28 -24.09 7.83
CA GLY A 216 11.05 -25.12 6.82
C GLY A 216 9.60 -25.25 6.32
N VAL A 217 8.73 -24.30 6.68
CA VAL A 217 7.39 -24.13 6.08
C VAL A 217 7.47 -23.05 5.01
N GLY A 218 7.24 -23.43 3.76
CA GLY A 218 7.16 -22.49 2.63
C GLY A 218 5.72 -22.15 2.26
N GLU A 219 5.57 -21.32 1.22
CA GLU A 219 4.27 -20.81 0.75
C GLU A 219 3.26 -21.92 0.46
N LYS A 220 3.67 -22.95 -0.30
CA LYS A 220 2.76 -24.06 -0.67
C LYS A 220 2.22 -24.82 0.55
N THR A 221 3.07 -25.08 1.52
CA THR A 221 2.68 -25.77 2.76
C THR A 221 1.78 -24.86 3.61
N ALA A 222 2.09 -23.58 3.71
CA ALA A 222 1.27 -22.59 4.42
C ALA A 222 -0.13 -22.50 3.80
N ILE A 223 -0.23 -22.36 2.48
CA ILE A 223 -1.52 -22.34 1.77
C ILE A 223 -2.33 -23.60 2.04
N LYS A 224 -1.71 -24.79 1.96
CA LYS A 224 -2.38 -26.06 2.23
C LYS A 224 -2.94 -26.14 3.66
N LEU A 225 -2.16 -25.71 4.65
CA LEU A 225 -2.59 -25.65 6.04
C LEU A 225 -3.76 -24.67 6.24
N LEU A 226 -3.71 -23.50 5.61
CA LEU A 226 -4.76 -22.49 5.73
C LEU A 226 -6.05 -22.87 5.00
N ASN A 227 -5.97 -23.59 3.89
CA ASN A 227 -7.15 -24.16 3.24
C ASN A 227 -7.83 -25.24 4.11
N GLN A 228 -7.09 -25.91 4.97
CA GLN A 228 -7.62 -26.95 5.87
C GLN A 228 -8.09 -26.39 7.22
N PHE A 229 -7.35 -25.44 7.79
CA PHE A 229 -7.53 -24.98 9.17
C PHE A 229 -7.84 -23.47 9.30
N GLU A 230 -7.93 -22.74 8.18
CA GLU A 230 -8.36 -21.35 8.04
C GLU A 230 -7.38 -20.29 8.58
N SER A 231 -6.73 -20.52 9.72
CA SER A 231 -5.84 -19.56 10.39
C SER A 231 -4.66 -20.25 11.06
N VAL A 232 -3.67 -19.47 11.51
CA VAL A 232 -2.57 -19.99 12.35
C VAL A 232 -3.13 -20.60 13.61
N GLU A 233 -4.06 -19.93 14.28
CA GLU A 233 -4.74 -20.43 15.47
C GLU A 233 -5.47 -21.75 15.16
N GLY A 234 -6.19 -21.83 14.05
CA GLY A 234 -6.88 -23.03 13.61
C GLY A 234 -5.94 -24.21 13.39
N VAL A 235 -4.73 -23.97 12.84
CA VAL A 235 -3.70 -25.01 12.71
C VAL A 235 -3.34 -25.60 14.09
N TYR A 236 -3.15 -24.76 15.10
CA TYR A 236 -2.76 -25.23 16.45
C TYR A 236 -3.92 -25.84 17.24
N GLU A 237 -5.14 -25.36 17.06
CA GLU A 237 -6.34 -25.98 17.64
C GLU A 237 -6.55 -27.40 17.12
N HIS A 238 -6.24 -27.62 15.84
CA HIS A 238 -6.40 -28.91 15.15
C HIS A 238 -5.07 -29.59 14.88
N ILE A 239 -4.03 -29.33 15.66
CA ILE A 239 -2.67 -29.84 15.42
C ILE A 239 -2.61 -31.36 15.37
N LYS A 240 -3.51 -32.05 16.04
CA LYS A 240 -3.61 -33.52 16.02
C LYS A 240 -4.00 -34.07 14.65
N GLU A 241 -4.68 -33.28 13.82
CA GLU A 241 -5.12 -33.64 12.47
C GLU A 241 -4.02 -33.51 11.44
N VAL A 242 -2.91 -32.85 11.77
CA VAL A 242 -1.72 -32.79 10.90
C VAL A 242 -1.06 -34.15 10.89
N THR A 243 -1.18 -34.86 9.76
CA THR A 243 -0.73 -36.25 9.64
C THR A 243 0.77 -36.39 9.36
N ALA A 244 1.37 -35.39 8.68
CA ALA A 244 2.79 -35.40 8.36
C ALA A 244 3.62 -35.14 9.63
N LYS A 245 4.21 -36.20 10.21
CA LYS A 245 4.90 -36.18 11.51
C LYS A 245 5.95 -35.08 11.61
N LYS A 246 6.83 -34.96 10.60
CA LYS A 246 7.89 -33.91 10.61
C LYS A 246 7.32 -32.49 10.58
N LEU A 247 6.27 -32.26 9.79
CA LEU A 247 5.61 -30.94 9.74
C LEU A 247 4.95 -30.62 11.09
N LYS A 248 4.24 -31.58 11.69
CA LYS A 248 3.62 -31.44 12.99
C LYS A 248 4.63 -31.07 14.08
N GLU A 249 5.78 -31.74 14.11
CA GLU A 249 6.88 -31.44 15.06
C GLU A 249 7.39 -30.00 14.86
N LYS A 250 7.63 -29.58 13.61
CA LYS A 250 8.06 -28.19 13.29
C LYS A 250 7.03 -27.17 13.77
N LEU A 251 5.74 -27.40 13.50
CA LEU A 251 4.66 -26.52 13.93
C LEU A 251 4.61 -26.41 15.46
N ILE A 252 4.66 -27.53 16.16
CA ILE A 252 4.61 -27.54 17.64
C ILE A 252 5.80 -26.77 18.23
N ASN A 253 7.02 -26.99 17.70
CA ASN A 253 8.24 -26.36 18.20
C ASN A 253 8.30 -24.84 17.92
N SER A 254 7.55 -24.35 16.94
CA SER A 254 7.57 -22.93 16.48
C SER A 254 6.27 -22.21 16.73
N LYS A 255 5.41 -22.70 17.65
CA LYS A 255 4.09 -22.10 17.90
C LYS A 255 4.16 -20.60 18.22
N ASP A 256 5.02 -20.24 19.16
CA ASP A 256 5.15 -18.84 19.59
C ASP A 256 5.71 -17.96 18.45
N ASP A 257 6.65 -18.47 17.68
CA ASP A 257 7.20 -17.79 16.51
C ASP A 257 6.12 -17.58 15.43
N ALA A 258 5.27 -18.58 15.18
CA ALA A 258 4.18 -18.47 14.21
C ALA A 258 3.15 -17.40 14.60
N LEU A 259 2.73 -17.39 15.87
CA LEU A 259 1.79 -16.40 16.39
C LEU A 259 2.37 -15.00 16.40
N MET A 260 3.62 -14.84 16.83
CA MET A 260 4.33 -13.57 16.78
C MET A 260 4.49 -13.09 15.33
N SER A 261 4.86 -13.97 14.41
CA SER A 261 5.05 -13.65 12.99
C SER A 261 3.74 -13.17 12.34
N LYS A 262 2.62 -13.80 12.67
CA LYS A 262 1.29 -13.33 12.24
C LYS A 262 1.00 -11.93 12.78
N ASP A 263 1.26 -11.67 14.06
CA ASP A 263 1.04 -10.37 14.68
C ASP A 263 1.91 -9.28 14.03
N LEU A 264 3.18 -9.56 13.78
CA LEU A 264 4.09 -8.63 13.09
C LEU A 264 3.67 -8.31 11.65
N ALA A 265 3.13 -9.30 10.92
CA ALA A 265 2.64 -9.14 9.55
C ALA A 265 1.29 -8.41 9.49
N THR A 266 0.58 -8.28 10.60
CA THR A 266 -0.73 -7.65 10.65
C THR A 266 -0.60 -6.13 10.64
N ILE A 267 -1.23 -5.50 9.64
CA ILE A 267 -1.33 -4.04 9.56
C ILE A 267 -2.36 -3.55 10.59
N ASN A 268 -1.98 -2.50 11.33
CA ASN A 268 -2.90 -1.87 12.28
C ASN A 268 -3.86 -0.93 11.53
N VAL A 269 -5.11 -1.35 11.39
CA VAL A 269 -6.16 -0.57 10.70
C VAL A 269 -6.92 0.39 11.64
N HIS A 270 -6.48 0.54 12.88
CA HIS A 270 -7.03 1.43 13.90
C HIS A 270 -5.95 2.32 14.53
N SER A 271 -4.97 2.74 13.73
CA SER A 271 -3.89 3.60 14.19
C SER A 271 -4.43 4.99 14.59
N PRO A 272 -3.79 5.68 15.57
CA PRO A 272 -4.27 6.97 16.06
C PRO A 272 -3.87 8.11 15.12
N ILE A 273 -4.30 8.03 13.87
CA ILE A 273 -4.06 9.07 12.87
C ILE A 273 -4.91 10.30 13.18
N GLU A 274 -4.34 11.48 12.95
CA GLU A 274 -5.04 12.76 13.08
C GLU A 274 -5.57 13.29 11.74
N VAL A 275 -5.13 12.69 10.62
CA VAL A 275 -5.59 13.03 9.27
C VAL A 275 -6.92 12.33 9.00
N SER A 276 -7.88 13.07 8.45
CA SER A 276 -9.21 12.56 8.05
C SER A 276 -9.29 12.33 6.54
N LEU A 277 -10.36 11.66 6.08
CA LEU A 277 -10.65 11.53 4.64
C LEU A 277 -10.90 12.90 3.97
N GLU A 278 -11.47 13.86 4.70
CA GLU A 278 -11.68 15.23 4.21
C GLU A 278 -10.34 15.92 3.89
N ASP A 279 -9.30 15.67 4.72
CA ASP A 279 -7.96 16.23 4.52
C ASP A 279 -7.26 15.67 3.28
N THR A 280 -7.75 14.56 2.73
CA THR A 280 -7.20 13.91 1.52
C THR A 280 -7.79 14.45 0.23
N LYS A 281 -8.77 15.36 0.27
CA LYS A 281 -9.36 15.94 -0.93
C LYS A 281 -8.29 16.53 -1.84
N LEU A 282 -8.33 16.10 -3.09
CA LEU A 282 -7.42 16.58 -4.12
C LEU A 282 -8.04 17.76 -4.84
N ASN A 283 -7.48 18.94 -4.62
CA ASN A 283 -7.81 20.14 -5.38
C ASN A 283 -6.72 20.33 -6.44
N LEU A 284 -6.92 19.74 -7.62
CA LEU A 284 -6.08 20.04 -8.78
C LEU A 284 -6.41 21.48 -9.21
N GLN A 285 -5.65 22.43 -8.66
CA GLN A 285 -5.73 23.82 -9.07
C GLN A 285 -5.01 23.98 -10.42
N ASP A 286 -5.48 24.91 -11.24
CA ASP A 286 -4.81 25.27 -12.50
C ASP A 286 -3.46 25.98 -12.26
N ASP A 287 -3.13 26.30 -11.00
CA ASP A 287 -1.85 26.89 -10.63
C ASP A 287 -0.72 25.85 -10.65
N THR A 288 0.07 25.92 -11.71
CA THR A 288 1.24 25.06 -11.92
C THR A 288 2.56 25.71 -11.52
N THR A 289 2.52 26.87 -10.86
CA THR A 289 3.72 27.69 -10.59
C THR A 289 4.76 26.90 -9.79
N GLU A 290 4.37 26.28 -8.68
CA GLU A 290 5.29 25.49 -7.85
C GLU A 290 5.85 24.27 -8.58
N LYS A 291 5.04 23.59 -9.40
CA LYS A 291 5.50 22.48 -10.25
C LYS A 291 6.54 22.95 -11.25
N ILE A 292 6.28 24.07 -11.93
CA ILE A 292 7.21 24.63 -12.93
C ILE A 292 8.53 25.01 -12.28
N GLU A 293 8.51 25.65 -11.11
CA GLU A 293 9.72 26.02 -10.37
C GLU A 293 10.54 24.79 -9.97
N LEU A 294 9.88 23.75 -9.42
CA LEU A 294 10.54 22.52 -9.04
C LEU A 294 11.12 21.78 -10.25
N PHE A 295 10.36 21.66 -11.35
CA PHE A 295 10.80 20.99 -12.55
C PHE A 295 11.97 21.74 -13.24
N LYS A 296 11.98 23.07 -13.21
CA LYS A 296 13.13 23.87 -13.66
C LYS A 296 14.37 23.60 -12.81
N LYS A 297 14.20 23.60 -11.49
CA LYS A 297 15.28 23.34 -10.53
C LYS A 297 15.90 21.95 -10.73
N LEU A 298 15.06 20.94 -10.96
CA LEU A 298 15.46 19.53 -11.16
C LEU A 298 15.78 19.19 -12.62
N GLU A 299 15.59 20.14 -13.54
CA GLU A 299 15.84 19.99 -14.99
C GLU A 299 14.96 18.93 -15.66
N PHE A 300 13.71 18.82 -15.25
CA PHE A 300 12.72 17.89 -15.80
C PHE A 300 12.08 18.44 -17.09
N LYS A 301 12.88 18.49 -18.17
CA LYS A 301 12.49 19.10 -19.44
C LYS A 301 11.21 18.53 -20.05
N GLN A 302 11.03 17.20 -20.00
CA GLN A 302 9.85 16.55 -20.58
C GLN A 302 8.59 16.93 -19.78
N LEU A 303 8.65 16.89 -18.47
CA LEU A 303 7.50 17.25 -17.61
C LEU A 303 7.12 18.74 -17.75
N LEU A 304 8.11 19.62 -17.98
CA LEU A 304 7.86 21.03 -18.30
C LEU A 304 7.14 21.18 -19.66
N ALA A 305 7.57 20.46 -20.68
CA ALA A 305 6.95 20.50 -22.01
C ALA A 305 5.50 19.99 -21.96
N ASP A 306 5.21 18.98 -21.14
CA ASP A 306 3.87 18.42 -20.99
C ASP A 306 2.89 19.41 -20.33
N ILE A 307 3.38 20.30 -19.43
CA ILE A 307 2.57 21.40 -18.86
C ILE A 307 2.20 22.42 -19.93
N ASP A 308 3.17 22.85 -20.77
CA ASP A 308 2.97 23.86 -21.81
C ASP A 308 1.96 23.39 -22.88
N THR A 309 1.85 22.08 -23.12
CA THR A 309 0.92 21.52 -24.11
C THR A 309 -0.50 21.27 -23.56
N SER A 310 -0.67 21.29 -22.24
CA SER A 310 -1.96 21.06 -21.57
C SER A 310 -2.69 22.35 -21.19
N SER A 311 -2.06 23.52 -21.33
CA SER A 311 -2.63 24.87 -21.17
C SER A 311 -3.05 25.43 -22.53
#